data_a080c217df33ad4e743c0435337db879
#
_entry.id   a080c217df33ad4e743c0435337db879
#
_cell.length_a   1.000
_cell.length_b   1.000
_cell.length_c   1.000
_cell.angle_alpha   90.00
_cell.angle_beta   90.00
_cell.angle_gamma   90.00
#
_symmetry.space_group_name_H-M   'P 1'
#
loop_
_entity.id
_entity.type
_entity.pdbx_description
1 polymer ?
#
loop_
_entity_poly.entity_id
_entity_poly.type
_entity_poly.pdbx_seq_one_letter_code
_entity_poly.pdbx_strand_id
1 'polypeptide(L)'
;MDRESAIELVRGLVAIPSLSRQESAASAWLVEQMRGAGYDRAYVDEAGNAVGELGDAHASRTIVLLGHIDTVPGNIPVRIENDLLYGRGSVDAKGPLATFVAGAARFGSAAAKAAGLHVVVVGAVEEEAATSKGARFIAKRFNGTNAPAPGACIIGEPSHWNRITLGYKGRLLLDFTADQPMAHTAGPDASVASVVVDFWNWVTAHAAKANEGKDKVFDQLSPSLRRFITSANEEIHDVVDAQFAWRLPVGFDAEQFMTELRTVASGFSRTTFDLKFRGYEKPWKGDRNNALVRSFLAGLRTVDASEKLGFVLKTGTSDMNVVGPVWHCPIVAYGPGDSSLDHTPNEHLSVDEYWKAVNVIEETLIAWSA
;
A
#
# COMPACT_ATOMS: atom_id res chain seq x y z
N MET A 1 15.06 -19.31 12.21
CA MET A 1 14.09 -19.93 11.27
C MET A 1 14.86 -20.43 10.05
N ASP A 2 14.74 -21.70 9.69
CA ASP A 2 15.33 -22.24 8.47
C ASP A 2 14.44 -22.03 7.22
N ARG A 3 14.95 -22.45 6.04
CA ARG A 3 14.23 -22.24 4.76
C ARG A 3 12.88 -22.97 4.72
N GLU A 4 12.81 -24.18 5.24
CA GLU A 4 11.59 -24.99 5.21
C GLU A 4 10.49 -24.36 6.09
N SER A 5 10.86 -23.98 7.32
CA SER A 5 9.95 -23.26 8.24
C SER A 5 9.47 -21.92 7.67
N ALA A 6 10.34 -21.17 6.96
CA ALA A 6 9.94 -19.93 6.32
C ALA A 6 8.96 -20.16 5.14
N ILE A 7 9.15 -21.22 4.36
CA ILE A 7 8.22 -21.61 3.28
C ILE A 7 6.87 -22.00 3.86
N GLU A 8 6.84 -22.79 4.93
CA GLU A 8 5.59 -23.16 5.60
C GLU A 8 4.87 -21.95 6.21
N LEU A 9 5.62 -20.97 6.73
CA LEU A 9 5.05 -19.71 7.21
C LEU A 9 4.29 -18.97 6.09
N VAL A 10 4.93 -18.71 4.94
CA VAL A 10 4.27 -17.99 3.85
C VAL A 10 3.12 -18.80 3.25
N ARG A 11 3.29 -20.11 3.06
CA ARG A 11 2.23 -21.02 2.58
C ARG A 11 1.02 -21.03 3.52
N GLY A 12 1.25 -21.15 4.81
CA GLY A 12 0.20 -21.14 5.84
C GLY A 12 -0.55 -19.81 5.91
N LEU A 13 0.17 -18.69 5.81
CA LEU A 13 -0.46 -17.36 5.81
C LEU A 13 -1.32 -17.14 4.55
N VAL A 14 -0.82 -17.53 3.38
CA VAL A 14 -1.55 -17.43 2.10
C VAL A 14 -2.80 -18.32 2.12
N ALA A 15 -2.75 -19.46 2.80
CA ALA A 15 -3.88 -20.40 2.87
C ALA A 15 -5.08 -19.87 3.69
N ILE A 16 -4.91 -18.83 4.52
CA ILE A 16 -5.99 -18.27 5.32
C ILE A 16 -6.62 -17.10 4.55
N PRO A 17 -7.90 -17.17 4.12
CA PRO A 17 -8.58 -16.05 3.51
C PRO A 17 -8.66 -14.85 4.48
N SER A 18 -8.35 -13.66 3.98
CA SER A 18 -8.35 -12.42 4.78
C SER A 18 -8.72 -11.22 3.92
N LEU A 19 -9.96 -11.17 3.44
CA LEU A 19 -10.46 -9.96 2.77
C LEU A 19 -10.42 -8.78 3.74
N SER A 20 -10.24 -7.58 3.21
CA SER A 20 -10.33 -6.35 4.05
C SER A 20 -11.57 -6.38 4.94
N ARG A 21 -11.39 -6.15 6.24
CA ARG A 21 -12.37 -6.26 7.34
C ARG A 21 -12.72 -7.68 7.77
N GLN A 22 -12.02 -8.70 7.29
CA GLN A 22 -12.21 -10.12 7.63
C GLN A 22 -10.87 -10.80 7.99
N GLU A 23 -9.89 -10.05 8.49
CA GLU A 23 -8.51 -10.49 8.68
C GLU A 23 -8.27 -11.24 9.99
N SER A 24 -9.23 -11.27 10.90
CA SER A 24 -9.05 -11.73 12.30
C SER A 24 -8.41 -13.12 12.41
N ALA A 25 -8.77 -14.06 11.55
CA ALA A 25 -8.19 -15.40 11.55
C ALA A 25 -6.70 -15.39 11.12
N ALA A 26 -6.37 -14.60 10.11
CA ALA A 26 -5.00 -14.47 9.64
C ALA A 26 -4.12 -13.74 10.68
N SER A 27 -4.63 -12.67 11.31
CA SER A 27 -3.93 -11.95 12.37
C SER A 27 -3.66 -12.83 13.59
N ALA A 28 -4.65 -13.58 14.06
CA ALA A 28 -4.48 -14.49 15.18
C ALA A 28 -3.47 -15.60 14.86
N TRP A 29 -3.57 -16.21 13.68
CA TRP A 29 -2.63 -17.24 13.25
C TRP A 29 -1.19 -16.71 13.16
N LEU A 30 -1.00 -15.51 12.56
CA LEU A 30 0.32 -14.92 12.41
C LEU A 30 0.98 -14.60 13.76
N VAL A 31 0.19 -14.14 14.73
CA VAL A 31 0.65 -13.91 16.12
C VAL A 31 1.19 -15.20 16.75
N GLU A 32 0.52 -16.35 16.55
CA GLU A 32 1.02 -17.64 17.04
C GLU A 32 2.31 -18.05 16.33
N GLN A 33 2.43 -17.78 15.02
CA GLN A 33 3.70 -18.04 14.30
C GLN A 33 4.85 -17.19 14.85
N MET A 34 4.60 -15.89 15.11
CA MET A 34 5.61 -14.99 15.70
C MET A 34 6.02 -15.48 17.09
N ARG A 35 5.10 -15.94 17.93
CA ARG A 35 5.42 -16.53 19.26
C ARG A 35 6.31 -17.76 19.11
N GLY A 36 5.95 -18.68 18.22
CA GLY A 36 6.74 -19.87 17.92
C GLY A 36 8.13 -19.57 17.33
N ALA A 37 8.26 -18.44 16.64
CA ALA A 37 9.50 -17.98 16.04
C ALA A 37 10.43 -17.20 17.00
N GLY A 38 10.08 -17.06 18.27
CA GLY A 38 10.93 -16.47 19.31
C GLY A 38 10.86 -14.95 19.42
N TYR A 39 9.75 -14.34 19.01
CA TYR A 39 9.47 -12.93 19.27
C TYR A 39 9.28 -12.71 20.80
N ASP A 40 9.81 -11.60 21.32
CA ASP A 40 9.66 -11.27 22.75
C ASP A 40 8.19 -10.99 23.13
N ARG A 41 7.44 -10.37 22.21
CA ARG A 41 6.00 -10.13 22.33
C ARG A 41 5.34 -10.34 20.98
N ALA A 42 4.15 -10.97 20.98
CA ALA A 42 3.28 -11.05 19.82
C ALA A 42 1.82 -11.01 20.25
N TYR A 43 1.02 -10.14 19.62
CA TYR A 43 -0.37 -9.88 19.98
C TYR A 43 -1.15 -9.30 18.80
N VAL A 44 -2.47 -9.39 18.87
CA VAL A 44 -3.36 -8.62 18.01
C VAL A 44 -3.68 -7.31 18.71
N ASP A 45 -3.48 -6.18 18.03
CA ASP A 45 -3.78 -4.86 18.58
C ASP A 45 -5.27 -4.48 18.44
N GLU A 46 -5.67 -3.30 18.95
CA GLU A 46 -7.04 -2.82 18.97
C GLU A 46 -7.59 -2.50 17.56
N ALA A 47 -6.72 -2.31 16.55
CA ALA A 47 -7.14 -2.18 15.18
C ALA A 47 -7.40 -3.52 14.49
N GLY A 48 -6.83 -4.61 15.05
CA GLY A 48 -6.85 -5.95 14.49
C GLY A 48 -5.54 -6.36 13.82
N ASN A 49 -4.50 -5.53 13.88
CA ASN A 49 -3.18 -5.85 13.32
C ASN A 49 -2.52 -7.00 14.07
N ALA A 50 -1.82 -7.87 13.37
CA ALA A 50 -0.87 -8.80 13.96
C ALA A 50 0.45 -8.06 14.24
N VAL A 51 0.85 -7.95 15.50
CA VAL A 51 2.06 -7.23 15.92
C VAL A 51 3.04 -8.18 16.59
N GLY A 52 4.29 -8.17 16.15
CA GLY A 52 5.40 -8.88 16.77
C GLY A 52 6.54 -7.93 17.10
N GLU A 53 7.14 -8.09 18.27
CA GLU A 53 8.19 -7.21 18.76
C GLU A 53 9.43 -8.03 19.19
N LEU A 54 10.61 -7.54 18.81
CA LEU A 54 11.91 -8.08 19.21
C LEU A 54 12.78 -6.97 19.82
N GLY A 55 13.55 -7.31 20.81
CA GLY A 55 14.47 -6.38 21.48
C GLY A 55 13.83 -5.67 22.66
N ASP A 56 14.29 -4.46 22.94
CA ASP A 56 13.80 -3.67 24.07
C ASP A 56 12.75 -2.66 23.59
N ALA A 57 11.53 -2.78 24.09
CA ALA A 57 10.42 -1.85 23.75
C ALA A 57 10.69 -0.38 24.19
N HIS A 58 11.69 -0.16 25.06
CA HIS A 58 12.14 1.17 25.50
C HIS A 58 13.41 1.64 24.81
N ALA A 59 13.92 0.88 23.82
CA ALA A 59 15.09 1.29 23.06
C ALA A 59 14.85 2.64 22.37
N SER A 60 15.90 3.45 22.31
CA SER A 60 15.86 4.75 21.63
C SER A 60 15.78 4.65 20.09
N ARG A 61 16.09 3.46 19.56
CA ARG A 61 16.08 3.15 18.14
C ARG A 61 14.99 2.12 17.84
N THR A 62 13.96 2.53 17.11
CA THR A 62 12.89 1.62 16.65
C THR A 62 12.94 1.52 15.13
N ILE A 63 12.83 0.31 14.59
CA ILE A 63 12.56 0.07 13.18
C ILE A 63 11.22 -0.66 13.03
N VAL A 64 10.36 -0.19 12.13
CA VAL A 64 9.06 -0.79 11.86
C VAL A 64 9.09 -1.48 10.50
N LEU A 65 8.72 -2.75 10.46
CA LEU A 65 8.47 -3.53 9.25
C LEU A 65 6.95 -3.67 9.12
N LEU A 66 6.36 -2.87 8.24
CA LEU A 66 4.91 -2.74 8.09
C LEU A 66 4.47 -3.36 6.76
N GLY A 67 3.93 -4.56 6.81
CA GLY A 67 3.26 -5.20 5.68
C GLY A 67 1.76 -5.30 5.95
N HIS A 68 0.95 -5.61 4.93
CA HIS A 68 -0.48 -5.82 5.12
C HIS A 68 -0.86 -7.30 5.05
N ILE A 69 -1.95 -7.65 5.75
CA ILE A 69 -2.41 -9.02 5.91
C ILE A 69 -3.71 -9.30 5.13
N ASP A 70 -4.40 -8.24 4.74
CA ASP A 70 -5.60 -8.34 3.91
C ASP A 70 -5.29 -8.54 2.43
N THR A 71 -6.29 -8.98 1.70
CA THR A 71 -6.22 -9.24 0.26
C THR A 71 -7.49 -8.76 -0.44
N VAL A 72 -7.37 -8.48 -1.74
CA VAL A 72 -8.54 -8.31 -2.61
C VAL A 72 -9.31 -9.63 -2.81
N PRO A 73 -10.58 -9.58 -3.26
CA PRO A 73 -11.34 -10.78 -3.61
C PRO A 73 -10.68 -11.63 -4.71
N GLY A 74 -10.98 -12.89 -4.69
CA GLY A 74 -10.55 -13.90 -5.67
C GLY A 74 -9.94 -15.10 -5.00
N ASN A 75 -10.41 -16.30 -5.34
CA ASN A 75 -9.90 -17.54 -4.79
C ASN A 75 -8.90 -18.16 -5.77
N ILE A 76 -7.67 -18.35 -5.31
CA ILE A 76 -6.62 -19.07 -6.03
C ILE A 76 -6.22 -20.26 -5.15
N PRO A 77 -6.41 -21.52 -5.59
CA PRO A 77 -6.03 -22.70 -4.81
C PRO A 77 -4.55 -22.64 -4.42
N VAL A 78 -4.28 -22.73 -3.11
CA VAL A 78 -2.91 -22.67 -2.59
C VAL A 78 -2.17 -23.96 -2.92
N ARG A 79 -1.08 -23.84 -3.63
CA ARG A 79 -0.18 -24.93 -3.99
C ARG A 79 1.21 -24.43 -4.29
N ILE A 80 2.20 -25.28 -4.09
CA ILE A 80 3.56 -25.03 -4.58
C ILE A 80 3.78 -25.96 -5.76
N GLU A 81 4.12 -25.41 -6.91
CA GLU A 81 4.37 -26.14 -8.14
C GLU A 81 5.51 -25.46 -8.91
N ASN A 82 6.55 -26.23 -9.28
CA ASN A 82 7.72 -25.72 -9.99
C ASN A 82 8.38 -24.49 -9.33
N ASP A 83 8.59 -24.53 -8.03
CA ASP A 83 9.12 -23.42 -7.20
C ASP A 83 8.22 -22.17 -7.13
N LEU A 84 6.95 -22.26 -7.51
CA LEU A 84 5.98 -21.18 -7.45
C LEU A 84 4.90 -21.49 -6.41
N LEU A 85 4.74 -20.58 -5.44
CA LEU A 85 3.62 -20.59 -4.49
C LEU A 85 2.45 -19.82 -5.09
N TYR A 86 1.42 -20.52 -5.52
CA TYR A 86 0.16 -19.92 -5.96
C TYR A 86 -0.76 -19.66 -4.77
N GLY A 87 -1.48 -18.55 -4.82
CA GLY A 87 -2.49 -18.19 -3.82
C GLY A 87 -2.77 -16.69 -3.82
N ARG A 88 -4.00 -16.31 -3.47
CA ARG A 88 -4.33 -14.88 -3.30
C ARG A 88 -3.52 -14.28 -2.15
N GLY A 89 -2.84 -13.17 -2.40
CA GLY A 89 -1.93 -12.53 -1.45
C GLY A 89 -0.51 -13.13 -1.45
N SER A 90 -0.20 -14.11 -2.30
CA SER A 90 1.17 -14.65 -2.37
C SER A 90 2.18 -13.58 -2.78
N VAL A 91 1.78 -12.62 -3.59
CA VAL A 91 2.56 -11.45 -4.01
C VAL A 91 2.10 -10.20 -3.26
N ASP A 92 0.80 -9.92 -3.21
CA ASP A 92 0.23 -8.68 -2.68
C ASP A 92 -0.66 -8.94 -1.44
N ALA A 93 -0.11 -8.80 -0.17
CA ALA A 93 1.33 -8.75 0.12
C ALA A 93 1.67 -9.66 1.31
N LYS A 94 1.02 -10.84 1.41
CA LYS A 94 1.36 -11.85 2.46
C LYS A 94 2.77 -12.41 2.28
N GLY A 95 3.27 -12.50 1.02
CA GLY A 95 4.64 -12.86 0.73
C GLY A 95 5.65 -11.87 1.34
N PRO A 96 5.55 -10.56 1.04
CA PRO A 96 6.32 -9.51 1.69
C PRO A 96 6.19 -9.50 3.22
N LEU A 97 4.97 -9.65 3.77
CA LEU A 97 4.75 -9.72 5.23
C LEU A 97 5.44 -10.94 5.86
N ALA A 98 5.30 -12.12 5.27
CA ALA A 98 5.97 -13.33 5.74
C ALA A 98 7.50 -13.19 5.67
N THR A 99 8.02 -12.48 4.66
CA THR A 99 9.45 -12.14 4.56
C THR A 99 9.92 -11.33 5.77
N PHE A 100 9.13 -10.37 6.23
CA PHE A 100 9.44 -9.58 7.41
C PHE A 100 9.44 -10.43 8.68
N VAL A 101 8.42 -11.26 8.85
CA VAL A 101 8.33 -12.15 10.02
C VAL A 101 9.50 -13.12 10.06
N ALA A 102 9.83 -13.77 8.94
CA ALA A 102 10.93 -14.73 8.90
C ALA A 102 12.30 -14.06 9.04
N GLY A 103 12.55 -12.94 8.35
CA GLY A 103 13.83 -12.22 8.41
C GLY A 103 14.10 -11.62 9.78
N ALA A 104 13.09 -11.03 10.43
CA ALA A 104 13.23 -10.51 11.79
C ALA A 104 13.43 -11.63 12.84
N ALA A 105 12.76 -12.78 12.69
CA ALA A 105 12.97 -13.95 13.54
C ALA A 105 14.41 -14.51 13.41
N ARG A 106 15.01 -14.44 12.23
CA ARG A 106 16.40 -14.86 11.98
C ARG A 106 17.42 -13.90 12.59
N PHE A 107 17.17 -12.59 12.49
CA PHE A 107 17.94 -11.57 13.22
C PHE A 107 17.88 -11.81 14.72
N GLY A 108 16.68 -12.03 15.26
CA GLY A 108 16.43 -12.56 16.59
C GLY A 108 16.49 -11.53 17.73
N SER A 109 15.81 -11.87 18.81
CA SER A 109 15.68 -11.04 20.02
C SER A 109 17.02 -10.70 20.67
N ALA A 110 17.95 -11.67 20.75
CA ALA A 110 19.25 -11.46 21.38
C ALA A 110 20.10 -10.41 20.64
N ALA A 111 20.12 -10.45 19.31
CA ALA A 111 20.82 -9.46 18.49
C ALA A 111 20.17 -8.08 18.59
N ALA A 112 18.83 -8.01 18.58
CA ALA A 112 18.10 -6.76 18.76
C ALA A 112 18.42 -6.10 20.12
N LYS A 113 18.42 -6.87 21.21
CA LYS A 113 18.78 -6.39 22.55
C LYS A 113 20.23 -5.92 22.63
N ALA A 114 21.16 -6.70 22.10
CA ALA A 114 22.58 -6.34 22.08
C ALA A 114 22.85 -5.03 21.32
N ALA A 115 22.06 -4.76 20.28
CA ALA A 115 22.16 -3.54 19.49
C ALA A 115 21.37 -2.33 20.07
N GLY A 116 20.65 -2.51 21.18
CA GLY A 116 19.75 -1.48 21.73
C GLY A 116 18.66 -1.08 20.73
N LEU A 117 18.09 -2.06 20.03
CA LEU A 117 17.13 -1.89 18.97
C LEU A 117 15.76 -2.49 19.34
N HIS A 118 14.69 -1.79 19.01
CA HIS A 118 13.32 -2.30 19.03
C HIS A 118 12.87 -2.56 17.59
N VAL A 119 12.65 -3.82 17.23
CA VAL A 119 12.14 -4.22 15.92
C VAL A 119 10.65 -4.55 16.06
N VAL A 120 9.81 -3.87 15.31
CA VAL A 120 8.35 -4.04 15.31
C VAL A 120 7.92 -4.53 13.94
N VAL A 121 7.34 -5.73 13.88
CA VAL A 121 6.76 -6.31 12.65
C VAL A 121 5.24 -6.23 12.75
N VAL A 122 4.61 -5.69 11.72
CA VAL A 122 3.16 -5.46 11.70
C VAL A 122 2.55 -6.07 10.46
N GLY A 123 1.56 -6.94 10.64
CA GLY A 123 0.61 -7.33 9.59
C GLY A 123 -0.62 -6.43 9.70
N ALA A 124 -0.63 -5.34 8.94
CA ALA A 124 -1.67 -4.32 8.98
C ALA A 124 -2.96 -4.80 8.32
N VAL A 125 -4.10 -4.38 8.87
CA VAL A 125 -5.43 -4.66 8.32
C VAL A 125 -5.92 -3.52 7.44
N GLU A 126 -6.79 -3.84 6.46
CA GLU A 126 -7.52 -2.88 5.62
C GLU A 126 -6.60 -1.97 4.76
N GLU A 127 -5.44 -2.46 4.28
CA GLU A 127 -4.62 -1.73 3.30
C GLU A 127 -5.34 -1.64 1.95
N GLU A 128 -5.89 -2.73 1.46
CA GLU A 128 -6.63 -2.84 0.20
C GLU A 128 -7.98 -2.07 0.22
N ALA A 129 -8.43 -1.71 1.42
CA ALA A 129 -9.52 -0.78 1.60
C ALA A 129 -9.01 0.68 1.64
N ALA A 130 -9.85 1.63 1.23
CA ALA A 130 -9.49 3.06 1.28
C ALA A 130 -9.30 3.61 2.72
N THR A 131 -9.51 2.80 3.72
CA THR A 131 -9.40 3.13 5.15
C THR A 131 -7.96 3.05 5.65
N SER A 132 -7.13 2.12 5.15
CA SER A 132 -5.78 1.80 5.68
C SER A 132 -5.76 1.82 7.22
N LYS A 133 -6.76 1.18 7.83
CA LYS A 133 -7.04 1.27 9.27
C LYS A 133 -5.85 0.84 10.12
N GLY A 134 -5.21 -0.25 9.72
CA GLY A 134 -4.07 -0.82 10.42
C GLY A 134 -2.87 0.13 10.46
N ALA A 135 -2.45 0.62 9.30
CA ALA A 135 -1.34 1.55 9.19
C ALA A 135 -1.59 2.87 9.92
N ARG A 136 -2.82 3.41 9.86
CA ARG A 136 -3.19 4.63 10.61
C ARG A 136 -3.12 4.43 12.11
N PHE A 137 -3.49 3.25 12.61
CA PHE A 137 -3.37 2.93 14.02
C PHE A 137 -1.90 2.89 14.47
N ILE A 138 -1.03 2.22 13.71
CA ILE A 138 0.40 2.16 13.98
C ILE A 138 1.07 3.53 13.83
N ALA A 139 0.68 4.33 12.82
CA ALA A 139 1.16 5.70 12.67
C ALA A 139 0.86 6.55 13.91
N LYS A 140 -0.35 6.40 14.48
CA LYS A 140 -0.76 7.10 15.71
C LYS A 140 -0.01 6.59 16.94
N ARG A 141 0.31 5.29 17.02
CA ARG A 141 1.10 4.71 18.11
C ARG A 141 2.48 5.35 18.19
N PHE A 142 3.16 5.51 17.06
CA PHE A 142 4.53 6.02 16.97
C PHE A 142 4.58 7.48 16.45
N ASN A 143 3.76 8.37 17.00
CA ASN A 143 3.62 9.75 16.52
C ASN A 143 4.48 10.79 17.26
N GLY A 144 5.42 10.34 18.10
CA GLY A 144 6.26 11.19 18.93
C GLY A 144 5.59 11.63 20.26
N THR A 145 4.28 11.46 20.39
CA THR A 145 3.52 11.78 21.62
C THR A 145 3.20 10.52 22.41
N ASN A 146 2.64 9.49 21.76
CA ASN A 146 2.26 8.23 22.42
C ASN A 146 3.47 7.31 22.59
N ALA A 147 4.32 7.24 21.57
CA ALA A 147 5.64 6.62 21.61
C ALA A 147 6.56 7.39 20.64
N PRO A 148 7.91 7.32 20.81
CA PRO A 148 8.85 7.94 19.89
C PRO A 148 8.60 7.51 18.45
N ALA A 149 8.73 8.45 17.50
CA ALA A 149 8.68 8.11 16.08
C ALA A 149 9.78 7.10 15.73
N PRO A 150 9.54 6.17 14.80
CA PRO A 150 10.55 5.18 14.44
C PRO A 150 11.74 5.85 13.73
N GLY A 151 12.92 5.29 13.93
CA GLY A 151 14.15 5.71 13.22
C GLY A 151 14.18 5.30 11.75
N ALA A 152 13.38 4.27 11.38
CA ALA A 152 13.22 3.79 10.01
C ALA A 152 11.95 2.94 9.86
N CYS A 153 11.46 2.82 8.62
CA CYS A 153 10.36 1.92 8.28
C CYS A 153 10.63 1.20 6.94
N ILE A 154 10.24 -0.08 6.89
CA ILE A 154 10.20 -0.87 5.65
C ILE A 154 8.75 -1.27 5.42
N ILE A 155 8.19 -0.88 4.28
CA ILE A 155 6.83 -1.24 3.87
C ILE A 155 6.87 -2.56 3.10
N GLY A 156 5.98 -3.49 3.43
CA GLY A 156 5.91 -4.82 2.81
C GLY A 156 5.09 -4.80 1.52
N GLU A 157 5.78 -4.58 0.41
CA GLU A 157 5.17 -4.49 -0.91
C GLU A 157 6.02 -5.20 -1.96
N PRO A 158 5.43 -5.86 -2.96
CA PRO A 158 6.19 -6.57 -3.99
C PRO A 158 7.03 -5.60 -4.83
N SER A 159 8.31 -5.86 -4.94
CA SER A 159 9.23 -5.03 -5.74
C SER A 159 10.32 -5.85 -6.44
N HIS A 160 10.24 -7.16 -6.36
CA HIS A 160 11.31 -8.14 -6.52
C HIS A 160 12.38 -8.04 -5.41
N TRP A 161 12.99 -9.19 -5.09
CA TRP A 161 13.97 -9.31 -4.01
C TRP A 161 15.23 -8.40 -4.18
N ASN A 162 15.55 -8.00 -5.41
CA ASN A 162 16.73 -7.21 -5.76
C ASN A 162 16.44 -5.73 -6.03
N ARG A 163 15.25 -5.21 -5.63
CA ARG A 163 14.85 -3.81 -5.84
C ARG A 163 14.31 -3.18 -4.57
N ILE A 164 14.45 -1.87 -4.48
CA ILE A 164 13.93 -1.04 -3.40
C ILE A 164 12.97 -0.02 -4.00
N THR A 165 11.74 0.04 -3.51
CA THR A 165 10.77 1.06 -3.88
C THR A 165 10.95 2.29 -2.98
N LEU A 166 11.17 3.44 -3.61
CA LEU A 166 11.43 4.71 -2.91
C LEU A 166 10.20 5.59 -2.78
N GLY A 167 9.09 5.28 -3.44
CA GLY A 167 7.91 6.14 -3.36
C GLY A 167 6.72 5.65 -4.15
N TYR A 168 5.57 6.19 -3.77
CA TYR A 168 4.26 5.93 -4.34
C TYR A 168 3.55 7.23 -4.68
N LYS A 169 2.73 7.21 -5.73
CA LYS A 169 1.83 8.33 -6.04
C LYS A 169 0.76 8.44 -4.96
N GLY A 170 0.16 9.62 -4.87
CA GLY A 170 -1.03 9.81 -4.05
C GLY A 170 -2.30 9.30 -4.75
N ARG A 171 -3.41 9.36 -4.04
CA ARG A 171 -4.74 8.99 -4.52
C ARG A 171 -5.78 10.03 -4.11
N LEU A 172 -6.74 10.30 -4.97
CA LEU A 172 -7.97 11.00 -4.65
C LEU A 172 -9.12 10.25 -5.32
N LEU A 173 -10.21 10.02 -4.61
CA LEU A 173 -11.45 9.46 -5.12
C LEU A 173 -12.56 10.49 -5.02
N LEU A 174 -13.46 10.50 -6.01
CA LEU A 174 -14.66 11.33 -6.05
C LEU A 174 -15.85 10.45 -6.40
N ASP A 175 -16.78 10.31 -5.47
CA ASP A 175 -18.14 9.86 -5.78
C ASP A 175 -18.93 11.08 -6.21
N PHE A 176 -19.50 11.01 -7.40
CA PHE A 176 -20.07 12.15 -8.13
C PHE A 176 -21.47 11.79 -8.57
N THR A 177 -22.44 12.61 -8.18
CA THR A 177 -23.82 12.50 -8.66
C THR A 177 -24.19 13.79 -9.37
N ALA A 178 -24.76 13.66 -10.57
CA ALA A 178 -25.34 14.76 -11.32
C ALA A 178 -26.83 14.48 -11.52
N ASP A 179 -27.65 15.47 -11.24
CA ASP A 179 -29.09 15.40 -11.28
C ASP A 179 -29.66 16.57 -12.11
N GLN A 180 -30.58 16.30 -13.02
CA GLN A 180 -31.19 17.29 -13.90
C GLN A 180 -32.64 16.93 -14.19
N PRO A 181 -33.59 17.89 -14.16
CA PRO A 181 -34.96 17.64 -14.64
C PRO A 181 -34.96 17.09 -16.05
N MET A 182 -35.76 16.05 -16.29
CA MET A 182 -35.91 15.46 -17.62
C MET A 182 -36.33 16.52 -18.64
N ALA A 183 -35.78 16.41 -19.84
CA ALA A 183 -36.18 17.23 -20.98
C ALA A 183 -36.45 16.34 -22.19
N HIS A 184 -37.19 16.85 -23.13
CA HIS A 184 -37.45 16.13 -24.38
C HIS A 184 -36.14 15.92 -25.14
N THR A 185 -35.85 14.68 -25.52
CA THR A 185 -34.56 14.28 -26.15
C THR A 185 -34.27 15.00 -27.48
N ALA A 186 -35.28 15.53 -28.15
CA ALA A 186 -35.14 16.38 -29.35
C ALA A 186 -35.09 17.89 -29.02
N GLY A 187 -35.04 18.26 -27.73
CA GLY A 187 -34.86 19.65 -27.28
C GLY A 187 -33.43 20.14 -27.43
N PRO A 188 -33.22 21.45 -27.24
CA PRO A 188 -31.87 22.06 -27.37
C PRO A 188 -30.95 21.79 -26.17
N ASP A 189 -31.50 21.23 -25.11
CA ASP A 189 -30.76 21.07 -23.85
C ASP A 189 -29.89 19.80 -23.86
N ALA A 190 -28.67 19.93 -23.34
CA ALA A 190 -27.80 18.79 -23.14
C ALA A 190 -28.36 17.85 -22.08
N SER A 191 -28.33 16.55 -22.33
CA SER A 191 -28.67 15.54 -21.32
C SER A 191 -27.68 15.58 -20.15
N VAL A 192 -28.09 15.15 -18.95
CA VAL A 192 -27.20 15.05 -17.79
C VAL A 192 -25.95 14.20 -18.10
N ALA A 193 -26.12 13.15 -18.92
CA ALA A 193 -24.99 12.32 -19.35
C ALA A 193 -23.97 13.12 -20.18
N SER A 194 -24.44 13.96 -21.11
CA SER A 194 -23.57 14.83 -21.90
C SER A 194 -22.83 15.83 -21.01
N VAL A 195 -23.50 16.43 -20.03
CA VAL A 195 -22.89 17.33 -19.05
C VAL A 195 -21.76 16.66 -18.26
N VAL A 196 -21.96 15.41 -17.81
CA VAL A 196 -20.92 14.66 -17.09
C VAL A 196 -19.77 14.25 -18.01
N VAL A 197 -20.04 13.99 -19.29
CA VAL A 197 -18.98 13.79 -20.30
C VAL A 197 -18.16 15.06 -20.49
N ASP A 198 -18.78 16.23 -20.53
CA ASP A 198 -18.07 17.50 -20.62
C ASP A 198 -17.22 17.80 -19.37
N PHE A 199 -17.74 17.46 -18.19
CA PHE A 199 -16.94 17.50 -16.97
C PHE A 199 -15.72 16.57 -17.05
N TRP A 200 -15.88 15.34 -17.55
CA TRP A 200 -14.77 14.42 -17.77
C TRP A 200 -13.75 14.93 -18.81
N ASN A 201 -14.24 15.53 -19.90
CA ASN A 201 -13.38 16.16 -20.90
C ASN A 201 -12.52 17.26 -20.27
N TRP A 202 -13.11 18.09 -19.40
CA TRP A 202 -12.36 19.08 -18.64
C TRP A 202 -11.30 18.44 -17.75
N VAL A 203 -11.64 17.37 -17.01
CA VAL A 203 -10.71 16.63 -16.15
C VAL A 203 -9.51 16.10 -16.95
N THR A 204 -9.74 15.52 -18.10
CA THR A 204 -8.68 14.97 -18.96
C THR A 204 -7.82 16.08 -19.57
N ALA A 205 -8.42 17.18 -20.00
CA ALA A 205 -7.69 18.34 -20.51
C ALA A 205 -6.84 19.02 -19.43
N HIS A 206 -7.39 19.15 -18.20
CA HIS A 206 -6.63 19.65 -17.05
C HIS A 206 -5.41 18.76 -16.74
N ALA A 207 -5.60 17.43 -16.73
CA ALA A 207 -4.49 16.50 -16.52
C ALA A 207 -3.45 16.57 -17.65
N ALA A 208 -3.87 16.68 -18.90
CA ALA A 208 -2.95 16.83 -20.04
C ALA A 208 -2.08 18.09 -19.87
N LYS A 209 -2.69 19.23 -19.52
CA LYS A 209 -1.98 20.49 -19.26
C LYS A 209 -1.02 20.36 -18.06
N ALA A 210 -1.47 19.75 -16.96
CA ALA A 210 -0.64 19.53 -15.77
C ALA A 210 0.56 18.61 -16.04
N ASN A 211 0.49 17.79 -17.08
CA ASN A 211 1.50 16.82 -17.46
C ASN A 211 2.46 17.32 -18.56
N GLU A 212 2.29 18.53 -19.09
CA GLU A 212 3.18 19.09 -20.07
C GLU A 212 4.64 19.06 -19.60
N GLY A 213 5.55 18.53 -20.42
CA GLY A 213 6.98 18.39 -20.09
C GLY A 213 7.32 17.31 -19.06
N LYS A 214 6.38 16.41 -18.69
CA LYS A 214 6.62 15.32 -17.76
C LYS A 214 6.67 13.97 -18.47
N ASP A 215 7.86 13.40 -18.61
CA ASP A 215 8.07 12.14 -19.32
C ASP A 215 7.75 10.89 -18.46
N LYS A 216 7.93 10.99 -17.13
CA LYS A 216 7.76 9.85 -16.24
C LYS A 216 6.32 9.78 -15.71
N VAL A 217 5.67 8.64 -15.83
CA VAL A 217 4.30 8.40 -15.35
C VAL A 217 4.16 8.70 -13.85
N PHE A 218 5.22 8.49 -13.07
CA PHE A 218 5.24 8.83 -11.65
C PHE A 218 5.00 10.33 -11.38
N ASP A 219 5.49 11.20 -12.25
CA ASP A 219 5.41 12.66 -12.11
C ASP A 219 4.12 13.24 -12.74
N GLN A 220 3.30 12.41 -13.41
CA GLN A 220 2.08 12.82 -14.10
C GLN A 220 0.85 12.72 -13.21
N LEU A 221 -0.11 13.62 -13.36
CA LEU A 221 -1.49 13.48 -12.86
C LEU A 221 -2.22 12.47 -13.75
N SER A 222 -2.77 11.39 -13.16
CA SER A 222 -3.39 10.32 -13.92
C SER A 222 -4.84 10.14 -13.51
N PRO A 223 -5.81 10.72 -14.24
CA PRO A 223 -7.24 10.53 -13.98
C PRO A 223 -7.73 9.18 -14.50
N SER A 224 -8.78 8.67 -13.89
CA SER A 224 -9.54 7.51 -14.38
C SER A 224 -11.03 7.66 -14.06
N LEU A 225 -11.89 7.34 -15.02
CA LEU A 225 -13.33 7.19 -14.84
C LEU A 225 -13.60 5.72 -14.52
N ARG A 226 -14.02 5.44 -13.29
CA ARG A 226 -14.16 4.05 -12.77
C ARG A 226 -15.59 3.53 -12.86
N ARG A 227 -16.56 4.42 -12.81
CA ARG A 227 -18.00 4.10 -12.90
C ARG A 227 -18.73 5.24 -13.60
N PHE A 228 -19.70 4.88 -14.40
CA PHE A 228 -20.60 5.82 -15.05
C PHE A 228 -21.94 5.10 -15.29
N ILE A 229 -22.97 5.47 -14.55
CA ILE A 229 -24.29 4.85 -14.62
C ILE A 229 -25.32 5.96 -14.81
N THR A 230 -26.18 5.83 -15.82
CA THR A 230 -27.31 6.71 -16.04
C THR A 230 -28.59 6.04 -15.56
N SER A 231 -29.45 6.80 -14.93
CA SER A 231 -30.75 6.36 -14.45
C SER A 231 -31.77 7.51 -14.49
N ALA A 232 -33.02 7.19 -14.24
CA ALA A 232 -34.08 8.18 -13.97
C ALA A 232 -34.61 7.92 -12.54
N ASN A 233 -35.01 8.98 -11.85
CA ASN A 233 -35.63 8.87 -10.54
C ASN A 233 -37.14 9.10 -10.58
N GLU A 234 -37.84 8.88 -9.46
CA GLU A 234 -39.28 9.06 -9.32
C GLU A 234 -39.74 10.53 -9.43
N GLU A 235 -38.82 11.47 -9.27
CA GLU A 235 -39.07 12.92 -9.37
C GLU A 235 -38.97 13.44 -10.81
N ILE A 236 -38.93 12.53 -11.80
CA ILE A 236 -38.80 12.85 -13.24
C ILE A 236 -37.49 13.62 -13.51
N HIS A 237 -36.41 13.18 -12.89
CA HIS A 237 -35.05 13.67 -13.15
C HIS A 237 -34.22 12.57 -13.79
N ASP A 238 -33.35 12.94 -14.72
CA ASP A 238 -32.25 12.13 -15.20
C ASP A 238 -31.06 12.28 -14.24
N VAL A 239 -30.46 11.15 -13.85
CA VAL A 239 -29.36 11.08 -12.87
C VAL A 239 -28.17 10.36 -13.47
N VAL A 240 -26.98 10.85 -13.21
CA VAL A 240 -25.73 10.14 -13.44
C VAL A 240 -25.00 9.92 -12.12
N ASP A 241 -24.71 8.65 -11.82
CA ASP A 241 -23.76 8.25 -10.80
C ASP A 241 -22.42 7.92 -11.43
N ALA A 242 -21.39 8.67 -11.09
CA ALA A 242 -20.05 8.46 -11.59
C ALA A 242 -19.02 8.32 -10.45
N GLN A 243 -17.93 7.62 -10.73
CA GLN A 243 -16.80 7.57 -9.83
C GLN A 243 -15.54 7.94 -10.60
N PHE A 244 -14.89 8.99 -10.14
CA PHE A 244 -13.58 9.42 -10.64
C PHE A 244 -12.50 9.09 -9.65
N ALA A 245 -11.30 8.82 -10.16
CA ALA A 245 -10.12 8.60 -9.35
C ALA A 245 -8.90 9.28 -10.00
N TRP A 246 -7.98 9.71 -9.16
CA TRP A 246 -6.71 10.28 -9.63
C TRP A 246 -5.54 9.64 -8.89
N ARG A 247 -4.46 9.40 -9.63
CA ARG A 247 -3.14 9.15 -9.07
C ARG A 247 -2.36 10.47 -9.09
N LEU A 248 -1.99 10.94 -7.90
CA LEU A 248 -1.44 12.27 -7.69
C LEU A 248 0.10 12.23 -7.67
N PRO A 249 0.79 13.10 -8.44
CA PRO A 249 2.25 13.21 -8.35
C PRO A 249 2.69 13.95 -7.07
N VAL A 250 3.96 13.82 -6.72
CA VAL A 250 4.56 14.59 -5.61
C VAL A 250 4.45 16.09 -5.87
N GLY A 251 4.07 16.84 -4.84
CA GLY A 251 3.90 18.30 -4.92
C GLY A 251 2.57 18.77 -5.52
N PHE A 252 1.65 17.84 -5.83
CA PHE A 252 0.33 18.22 -6.34
C PHE A 252 -0.56 18.78 -5.22
N ASP A 253 -1.16 19.95 -5.46
CA ASP A 253 -2.12 20.57 -4.56
C ASP A 253 -3.52 19.99 -4.77
N ALA A 254 -3.85 18.98 -3.97
CA ALA A 254 -5.13 18.31 -4.05
C ALA A 254 -6.30 19.17 -3.55
N GLU A 255 -6.08 20.09 -2.61
CA GLU A 255 -7.14 20.96 -2.07
C GLU A 255 -7.55 22.02 -3.08
N GLN A 256 -6.55 22.64 -3.72
CA GLN A 256 -6.82 23.55 -4.84
C GLN A 256 -7.57 22.80 -5.96
N PHE A 257 -7.12 21.61 -6.32
CA PHE A 257 -7.75 20.81 -7.36
C PHE A 257 -9.20 20.43 -7.03
N MET A 258 -9.50 20.03 -5.80
CA MET A 258 -10.86 19.78 -5.35
C MET A 258 -11.75 21.03 -5.46
N THR A 259 -11.20 22.21 -5.19
CA THR A 259 -11.89 23.48 -5.35
C THR A 259 -12.18 23.79 -6.82
N GLU A 260 -11.22 23.57 -7.70
CA GLU A 260 -11.40 23.73 -9.16
C GLU A 260 -12.50 22.79 -9.70
N LEU A 261 -12.50 21.51 -9.27
CA LEU A 261 -13.55 20.55 -9.66
C LEU A 261 -14.96 21.03 -9.25
N ARG A 262 -15.10 21.57 -8.02
CA ARG A 262 -16.40 22.16 -7.59
C ARG A 262 -16.78 23.37 -8.43
N THR A 263 -15.82 24.23 -8.76
CA THR A 263 -16.04 25.41 -9.58
C THR A 263 -16.54 25.04 -10.96
N VAL A 264 -15.91 24.04 -11.60
CA VAL A 264 -16.32 23.56 -12.92
C VAL A 264 -17.71 22.96 -12.88
N ALA A 265 -18.02 22.13 -11.87
CA ALA A 265 -19.37 21.56 -11.70
C ALA A 265 -20.43 22.65 -11.56
N SER A 266 -20.14 23.70 -10.78
CA SER A 266 -21.09 24.83 -10.59
C SER A 266 -21.33 25.67 -11.85
N GLY A 267 -20.51 25.54 -12.87
CA GLY A 267 -20.68 26.21 -14.16
C GLY A 267 -21.83 25.65 -15.02
N PHE A 268 -22.34 24.45 -14.73
CA PHE A 268 -23.46 23.84 -15.45
C PHE A 268 -24.80 24.22 -14.79
N SER A 269 -25.39 25.29 -15.22
CA SER A 269 -26.53 25.98 -14.54
C SER A 269 -27.83 25.18 -14.37
N ARG A 270 -28.04 24.12 -15.13
CA ARG A 270 -29.27 23.30 -15.11
C ARG A 270 -29.10 21.98 -14.34
N THR A 271 -27.92 21.66 -13.93
CA THR A 271 -27.56 20.38 -13.31
C THR A 271 -27.18 20.64 -11.86
N THR A 272 -27.72 19.86 -10.93
CA THR A 272 -27.31 19.82 -9.54
C THR A 272 -26.25 18.75 -9.38
N PHE A 273 -25.18 19.06 -8.64
CA PHE A 273 -24.07 18.15 -8.43
C PHE A 273 -23.86 17.89 -6.94
N ASP A 274 -23.61 16.61 -6.58
CA ASP A 274 -23.08 16.21 -5.29
C ASP A 274 -21.68 15.62 -5.50
N LEU A 275 -20.66 16.26 -4.92
CA LEU A 275 -19.25 15.89 -5.02
C LEU A 275 -18.74 15.45 -3.65
N LYS A 276 -18.57 14.13 -3.46
CA LYS A 276 -18.04 13.52 -2.23
C LYS A 276 -16.61 13.03 -2.44
N PHE A 277 -15.65 13.85 -2.03
CA PHE A 277 -14.24 13.47 -2.05
C PHE A 277 -13.93 12.52 -0.90
N ARG A 278 -13.16 11.45 -1.19
CA ARG A 278 -12.73 10.46 -0.22
C ARG A 278 -11.42 9.80 -0.60
N GLY A 279 -10.87 8.99 0.29
CA GLY A 279 -9.68 8.16 0.03
C GLY A 279 -8.46 8.99 -0.43
N TYR A 280 -8.36 10.24 0.06
CA TYR A 280 -7.19 11.06 -0.22
C TYR A 280 -5.97 10.52 0.53
N GLU A 281 -4.94 10.17 -0.22
CA GLU A 281 -3.63 9.80 0.27
C GLU A 281 -2.57 10.72 -0.37
N LYS A 282 -1.72 11.32 0.46
CA LYS A 282 -0.63 12.16 -0.04
C LYS A 282 0.39 11.32 -0.79
N PRO A 283 0.93 11.78 -1.92
CA PRO A 283 2.07 11.13 -2.54
C PRO A 283 3.28 11.17 -1.60
N TRP A 284 4.06 10.11 -1.59
CA TRP A 284 5.28 10.04 -0.79
C TRP A 284 6.46 9.56 -1.61
N LYS A 285 7.62 10.21 -1.43
CA LYS A 285 8.89 9.81 -2.03
C LYS A 285 10.01 10.04 -1.05
N GLY A 286 10.70 8.96 -0.66
CA GLY A 286 11.88 9.01 0.18
C GLY A 286 13.15 9.41 -0.58
N ASP A 287 14.15 9.88 0.16
CA ASP A 287 15.49 10.07 -0.37
C ASP A 287 16.24 8.73 -0.42
N ARG A 288 16.95 8.50 -1.51
CA ARG A 288 17.82 7.32 -1.66
C ARG A 288 19.13 7.41 -0.87
N ASN A 289 19.50 8.59 -0.39
CA ASN A 289 20.77 8.83 0.31
C ASN A 289 20.58 8.89 1.83
N ASN A 290 20.15 7.79 2.43
CA ASN A 290 19.95 7.70 3.87
C ASN A 290 20.55 6.41 4.45
N ALA A 291 20.59 6.28 5.78
CA ALA A 291 21.17 5.13 6.46
C ALA A 291 20.43 3.84 6.14
N LEU A 292 19.08 3.84 6.12
CA LEU A 292 18.27 2.66 5.83
C LEU A 292 18.57 2.10 4.43
N VAL A 293 18.62 2.96 3.41
CA VAL A 293 18.94 2.55 2.04
C VAL A 293 20.35 1.95 1.96
N ARG A 294 21.32 2.53 2.68
CA ARG A 294 22.70 1.97 2.72
C ARG A 294 22.71 0.58 3.35
N SER A 295 22.02 0.40 4.49
CA SER A 295 21.90 -0.92 5.15
C SER A 295 21.21 -1.92 4.24
N PHE A 296 20.16 -1.49 3.53
CA PHE A 296 19.44 -2.33 2.58
C PHE A 296 20.31 -2.76 1.39
N LEU A 297 21.06 -1.84 0.80
CA LEU A 297 22.01 -2.16 -0.27
C LEU A 297 23.16 -3.06 0.20
N ALA A 298 23.60 -2.93 1.45
CA ALA A 298 24.56 -3.86 2.04
C ALA A 298 23.97 -5.26 2.15
N GLY A 299 22.76 -5.40 2.71
CA GLY A 299 22.07 -6.69 2.82
C GLY A 299 21.84 -7.37 1.47
N LEU A 300 21.37 -6.63 0.46
CA LEU A 300 21.20 -7.16 -0.90
C LEU A 300 22.52 -7.71 -1.47
N ARG A 301 23.64 -6.99 -1.29
CA ARG A 301 24.96 -7.42 -1.77
C ARG A 301 25.51 -8.65 -1.04
N THR A 302 25.20 -8.80 0.24
CA THR A 302 25.57 -9.98 1.02
C THR A 302 24.88 -11.24 0.48
N VAL A 303 23.61 -11.11 0.10
CA VAL A 303 22.81 -12.23 -0.46
C VAL A 303 23.26 -12.61 -1.87
N ASP A 304 23.46 -11.63 -2.74
CA ASP A 304 23.97 -11.87 -4.10
C ASP A 304 24.66 -10.62 -4.67
N ALA A 305 25.98 -10.61 -4.64
CA ALA A 305 26.80 -9.51 -5.14
C ALA A 305 26.81 -9.38 -6.68
N SER A 306 26.37 -10.40 -7.40
CA SER A 306 26.33 -10.42 -8.87
C SER A 306 25.11 -9.75 -9.44
N GLU A 307 24.04 -9.60 -8.63
CA GLU A 307 22.78 -9.02 -9.05
C GLU A 307 22.80 -7.49 -9.18
N LYS A 308 21.98 -7.00 -10.11
CA LYS A 308 21.86 -5.58 -10.38
C LYS A 308 20.77 -4.97 -9.48
N LEU A 309 21.22 -4.23 -8.47
CA LEU A 309 20.31 -3.57 -7.53
C LEU A 309 19.60 -2.39 -8.18
N GLY A 310 18.29 -2.31 -8.03
CA GLY A 310 17.45 -1.30 -8.66
C GLY A 310 16.66 -0.46 -7.67
N PHE A 311 16.32 0.77 -8.07
CA PHE A 311 15.36 1.63 -7.38
C PHE A 311 14.11 1.79 -8.22
N VAL A 312 12.95 1.70 -7.58
CA VAL A 312 11.63 1.79 -8.23
C VAL A 312 10.83 2.94 -7.63
N LEU A 313 9.98 3.54 -8.46
CA LEU A 313 8.90 4.44 -8.07
C LEU A 313 7.61 3.83 -8.61
N LYS A 314 6.63 3.61 -7.73
CA LYS A 314 5.36 2.97 -8.09
C LYS A 314 4.24 3.99 -8.28
N THR A 315 3.36 3.70 -9.22
CA THR A 315 2.22 4.56 -9.55
C THR A 315 0.97 4.29 -8.71
N GLY A 316 1.00 3.21 -7.93
CA GLY A 316 -0.02 2.88 -6.93
C GLY A 316 0.06 3.73 -5.66
N THR A 317 -0.70 3.34 -4.65
CA THR A 317 -0.59 3.76 -3.25
C THR A 317 -0.20 2.56 -2.40
N SER A 318 0.36 2.80 -1.21
CA SER A 318 0.59 1.80 -0.18
C SER A 318 0.51 2.46 1.20
N ASP A 319 0.69 1.70 2.26
CA ASP A 319 0.80 2.23 3.62
C ASP A 319 1.94 3.24 3.80
N MET A 320 2.91 3.31 2.86
CA MET A 320 3.92 4.36 2.81
C MET A 320 3.30 5.76 2.72
N ASN A 321 2.17 5.91 2.00
CA ASN A 321 1.43 7.17 1.89
C ASN A 321 0.79 7.59 3.21
N VAL A 322 0.49 6.63 4.08
CA VAL A 322 -0.10 6.86 5.41
C VAL A 322 0.95 7.25 6.43
N VAL A 323 2.01 6.44 6.56
CA VAL A 323 3.00 6.62 7.63
C VAL A 323 4.08 7.66 7.28
N GLY A 324 4.42 7.83 6.01
CA GLY A 324 5.45 8.75 5.56
C GLY A 324 5.22 10.20 6.00
N PRO A 325 4.03 10.78 5.78
CA PRO A 325 3.71 12.13 6.22
C PRO A 325 3.71 12.33 7.75
N VAL A 326 3.66 11.25 8.53
CA VAL A 326 3.60 11.30 10.01
C VAL A 326 4.97 11.12 10.63
N TRP A 327 5.75 10.14 10.16
CA TRP A 327 6.99 9.74 10.83
C TRP A 327 8.21 10.54 10.39
N HIS A 328 8.24 11.02 9.16
CA HIS A 328 9.36 11.78 8.58
C HIS A 328 10.73 11.07 8.72
N CYS A 329 10.74 9.76 8.89
CA CYS A 329 11.95 8.94 8.97
C CYS A 329 12.32 8.37 7.58
N PRO A 330 13.50 7.76 7.41
CA PRO A 330 13.80 6.93 6.25
C PRO A 330 12.79 5.83 6.05
N ILE A 331 12.15 5.78 4.87
CA ILE A 331 11.18 4.74 4.51
C ILE A 331 11.50 4.21 3.12
N VAL A 332 11.46 2.90 2.97
CA VAL A 332 11.48 2.19 1.68
C VAL A 332 10.37 1.16 1.66
N ALA A 333 9.92 0.73 0.47
CA ALA A 333 9.13 -0.48 0.38
C ALA A 333 9.95 -1.61 -0.26
N TYR A 334 9.70 -2.83 0.21
CA TYR A 334 10.42 -4.01 -0.21
C TYR A 334 9.61 -5.28 0.02
N GLY A 335 9.77 -6.22 -0.88
CA GLY A 335 9.27 -7.58 -0.77
C GLY A 335 9.47 -8.34 -2.07
N PRO A 336 9.52 -9.69 -2.00
CA PRO A 336 9.60 -10.53 -3.17
C PRO A 336 8.31 -10.44 -3.99
N GLY A 337 8.42 -10.84 -5.24
CA GLY A 337 7.30 -10.95 -6.16
C GLY A 337 7.22 -9.85 -7.22
N ASP A 338 6.60 -10.22 -8.33
CA ASP A 338 6.35 -9.33 -9.46
C ASP A 338 5.00 -8.63 -9.29
N SER A 339 5.02 -7.32 -9.08
CA SER A 339 3.79 -6.53 -8.94
C SER A 339 2.90 -6.47 -10.19
N SER A 340 3.32 -7.01 -11.32
CA SER A 340 2.42 -7.19 -12.47
C SER A 340 1.40 -8.32 -12.26
N LEU A 341 1.63 -9.16 -11.26
CA LEU A 341 0.72 -10.23 -10.85
C LEU A 341 -0.29 -9.80 -9.79
N ASP A 342 -0.14 -8.60 -9.20
CA ASP A 342 -1.05 -8.07 -8.20
C ASP A 342 -2.49 -8.09 -8.74
N HIS A 343 -3.43 -8.56 -7.91
CA HIS A 343 -4.86 -8.62 -8.25
C HIS A 343 -5.23 -9.48 -9.47
N THR A 344 -4.29 -10.24 -10.03
CA THR A 344 -4.59 -11.13 -11.18
C THR A 344 -5.09 -12.51 -10.73
N PRO A 345 -5.75 -13.28 -11.61
CA PRO A 345 -6.17 -14.64 -11.28
C PRO A 345 -5.00 -15.66 -11.27
N ASN A 346 -3.80 -15.24 -11.67
CA ASN A 346 -2.61 -16.09 -11.76
C ASN A 346 -1.50 -15.63 -10.79
N GLU A 347 -1.88 -15.05 -9.67
CA GLU A 347 -0.94 -14.58 -8.65
C GLU A 347 -0.13 -15.73 -8.07
N HIS A 348 1.19 -15.59 -8.12
CA HIS A 348 2.14 -16.56 -7.59
C HIS A 348 3.47 -15.91 -7.23
N LEU A 349 4.17 -16.52 -6.27
CA LEU A 349 5.47 -16.07 -5.75
C LEU A 349 6.52 -17.15 -5.93
N SER A 350 7.71 -16.83 -6.46
CA SER A 350 8.84 -17.75 -6.45
C SER A 350 9.32 -18.01 -5.03
N VAL A 351 9.41 -19.26 -4.64
CA VAL A 351 9.89 -19.71 -3.33
C VAL A 351 11.38 -19.37 -3.15
N ASP A 352 12.16 -19.42 -4.21
CA ASP A 352 13.57 -19.03 -4.18
C ASP A 352 13.72 -17.51 -4.00
N GLU A 353 12.92 -16.72 -4.73
CA GLU A 353 12.89 -15.26 -4.56
C GLU A 353 12.47 -14.87 -3.13
N TYR A 354 11.44 -15.53 -2.60
CA TYR A 354 11.01 -15.34 -1.21
C TYR A 354 12.14 -15.61 -0.22
N TRP A 355 12.86 -16.73 -0.36
CA TRP A 355 13.96 -17.05 0.54
C TRP A 355 15.13 -16.07 0.44
N LYS A 356 15.46 -15.59 -0.76
CA LYS A 356 16.45 -14.52 -0.93
C LYS A 356 16.00 -13.24 -0.21
N ALA A 357 14.72 -12.87 -0.32
CA ALA A 357 14.19 -11.69 0.35
C ALA A 357 14.23 -11.81 1.89
N VAL A 358 13.97 -13.00 2.45
CA VAL A 358 14.10 -13.27 3.89
C VAL A 358 15.54 -13.00 4.35
N ASN A 359 16.54 -13.50 3.61
CA ASN A 359 17.94 -13.26 3.94
C ASN A 359 18.31 -11.77 3.80
N VAL A 360 17.77 -11.06 2.82
CA VAL A 360 18.00 -9.61 2.67
C VAL A 360 17.47 -8.83 3.87
N ILE A 361 16.29 -9.17 4.40
CA ILE A 361 15.76 -8.51 5.61
C ILE A 361 16.66 -8.79 6.83
N GLU A 362 17.09 -10.04 7.05
CA GLU A 362 18.02 -10.37 8.12
C GLU A 362 19.31 -9.53 8.04
N GLU A 363 19.97 -9.54 6.88
CA GLU A 363 21.21 -8.80 6.65
C GLU A 363 21.04 -7.28 6.72
N THR A 364 19.88 -6.77 6.30
CA THR A 364 19.53 -5.35 6.46
C THR A 364 19.41 -4.97 7.92
N LEU A 365 18.77 -5.79 8.75
CA LEU A 365 18.67 -5.56 10.20
C LEU A 365 20.05 -5.63 10.88
N ILE A 366 20.90 -6.57 10.48
CA ILE A 366 22.29 -6.65 10.94
C ILE A 366 23.05 -5.36 10.59
N ALA A 367 22.99 -4.93 9.34
CA ALA A 367 23.67 -3.71 8.90
C ALA A 367 23.07 -2.41 9.53
N TRP A 368 21.79 -2.39 9.83
CA TRP A 368 21.12 -1.27 10.51
C TRP A 368 21.45 -1.22 12.00
N SER A 369 21.74 -2.37 12.61
CA SER A 369 22.07 -2.47 14.03
C SER A 369 23.50 -2.02 14.36
N ALA A 370 24.38 -2.04 13.39
CA ALA A 370 25.77 -1.59 13.50
C ALA A 370 25.85 -0.04 13.54
#